data_fb059efd5446c26bdd6581d4881da3e8
#
_entry.id   fb059efd5446c26bdd6581d4881da3e8
#
_cell.length_a   1.000
_cell.length_b   1.000
_cell.length_c   1.000
_cell.angle_alpha   90.00
_cell.angle_beta   90.00
_cell.angle_gamma   90.00
#
_symmetry.space_group_name_H-M   'P 1'
#
loop_
_entity.id
_entity.type
_entity.pdbx_description
1 polymer ?
#
loop_
_entity_poly.entity_id
_entity_poly.type
_entity_poly.pdbx_seq_one_letter_code
_entity_poly.pdbx_strand_id
1 'polypeptide(L)'
;DRNEDTWVNEGLAELAAYLNGCDVGAADRLFSRTPDTQLTAWAEDPDAAGPNYGGSYLFMVYFLERFGDEVLRQVVASQADGIAGFDQVLVEQKLGVTFEDVFADWLIANYLDDPSLGDGRYGYRGLDIEKPAVEATYNQYPLQAAGTVHQYGADYIELQAGESYEVWAVHFTGSPTVRLVDNEAHSGNYQWWSNRGDESNTTLTRAFDLTGLERATLQAWLWYDIEENYDYAY
;
A
#
# COMPACT_ATOMS: atom_id res chain seq x y z
N ASP A 1 -18.74 -4.31 -3.54
CA ASP A 1 -18.62 -5.54 -2.77
C ASP A 1 -18.50 -5.19 -1.29
N ARG A 2 -19.02 -6.04 -0.38
CA ARG A 2 -18.90 -5.81 1.07
C ARG A 2 -17.53 -6.21 1.62
N ASN A 3 -16.76 -6.93 0.82
CA ASN A 3 -15.47 -7.49 1.22
C ASN A 3 -14.29 -6.82 0.52
N GLU A 4 -14.53 -5.83 -0.35
CA GLU A 4 -13.46 -5.14 -1.06
C GLU A 4 -12.57 -4.37 -0.09
N ASP A 5 -11.28 -4.32 -0.36
CA ASP A 5 -10.30 -3.58 0.42
C ASP A 5 -10.69 -2.09 0.53
N THR A 6 -10.56 -1.52 1.72
CA THR A 6 -10.96 -0.14 2.02
C THR A 6 -10.35 0.87 1.04
N TRP A 7 -9.06 0.72 0.71
CA TRP A 7 -8.38 1.64 -0.20
C TRP A 7 -8.98 1.63 -1.62
N VAL A 8 -9.51 0.49 -2.08
CA VAL A 8 -10.18 0.38 -3.37
C VAL A 8 -11.55 1.04 -3.30
N ASN A 9 -12.35 0.70 -2.26
CA ASN A 9 -13.68 1.26 -2.07
C ASN A 9 -13.65 2.79 -1.96
N GLU A 10 -12.80 3.33 -1.10
CA GLU A 10 -12.70 4.77 -0.87
C GLU A 10 -12.11 5.49 -2.09
N GLY A 11 -11.08 4.91 -2.73
CA GLY A 11 -10.51 5.47 -3.95
C GLY A 11 -11.51 5.55 -5.10
N LEU A 12 -12.36 4.54 -5.26
CA LEU A 12 -13.44 4.53 -6.26
C LEU A 12 -14.56 5.52 -5.90
N ALA A 13 -14.86 5.71 -4.62
CA ALA A 13 -15.84 6.69 -4.16
C ALA A 13 -15.38 8.12 -4.47
N GLU A 14 -14.13 8.45 -4.16
CA GLU A 14 -13.53 9.75 -4.48
C GLU A 14 -13.43 9.96 -6.01
N LEU A 15 -13.03 8.94 -6.77
CA LEU A 15 -13.03 9.00 -8.23
C LEU A 15 -14.44 9.27 -8.77
N ALA A 16 -15.47 8.61 -8.23
CA ALA A 16 -16.85 8.84 -8.66
C ALA A 16 -17.29 10.27 -8.34
N ALA A 17 -16.93 10.83 -7.20
CA ALA A 17 -17.18 12.23 -6.85
C ALA A 17 -16.51 13.17 -7.86
N TYR A 18 -15.23 12.96 -8.15
CA TYR A 18 -14.46 13.73 -9.14
C TYR A 18 -15.11 13.71 -10.53
N LEU A 19 -15.46 12.52 -11.05
CA LEU A 19 -16.07 12.35 -12.38
C LEU A 19 -17.45 13.02 -12.48
N ASN A 20 -18.16 13.20 -11.37
CA ASN A 20 -19.41 13.93 -11.31
C ASN A 20 -19.24 15.44 -11.03
N GLY A 21 -18.02 15.94 -10.98
CA GLY A 21 -17.73 17.35 -10.73
C GLY A 21 -17.99 17.79 -9.29
N CYS A 22 -18.01 16.84 -8.35
CA CYS A 22 -18.07 17.15 -6.93
C CYS A 22 -16.67 17.54 -6.41
N ASP A 23 -16.65 18.31 -5.33
CA ASP A 23 -15.42 18.65 -4.63
C ASP A 23 -14.93 17.42 -3.85
N VAL A 24 -13.71 16.97 -4.15
CA VAL A 24 -13.03 15.85 -3.46
C VAL A 24 -12.11 16.34 -2.33
N GLY A 25 -12.17 17.65 -2.00
CA GLY A 25 -11.37 18.25 -0.94
C GLY A 25 -9.89 18.37 -1.32
N ALA A 26 -9.00 18.21 -0.33
CA ALA A 26 -7.55 18.39 -0.47
C ALA A 26 -6.77 17.14 -0.03
N ALA A 27 -7.37 15.96 -0.10
CA ALA A 27 -6.75 14.72 0.33
C ALA A 27 -5.51 14.37 -0.51
N ASP A 28 -5.54 14.66 -1.81
CA ASP A 28 -4.42 14.56 -2.72
C ASP A 28 -3.17 15.32 -2.21
N ARG A 29 -3.36 16.54 -1.71
CA ARG A 29 -2.28 17.35 -1.13
C ARG A 29 -1.76 16.79 0.19
N LEU A 30 -2.63 16.18 0.99
CA LEU A 30 -2.22 15.51 2.21
C LEU A 30 -1.33 14.31 1.89
N PHE A 31 -1.71 13.50 0.90
CA PHE A 31 -0.87 12.41 0.41
C PHE A 31 0.46 12.93 -0.15
N SER A 32 0.45 13.97 -0.98
CA SER A 32 1.69 14.53 -1.55
C SER A 32 2.67 15.01 -0.48
N ARG A 33 2.21 15.40 0.70
CA ARG A 33 3.07 15.77 1.84
C ARG A 33 3.58 14.60 2.64
N THR A 34 2.94 13.45 2.56
CA THR A 34 3.29 12.22 3.27
C THR A 34 3.24 11.02 2.32
N PRO A 35 4.06 10.99 1.26
CA PRO A 35 3.97 9.97 0.20
C PRO A 35 4.36 8.56 0.67
N ASP A 36 5.01 8.43 1.84
CA ASP A 36 5.25 7.13 2.49
C ASP A 36 3.98 6.56 3.17
N THR A 37 2.81 7.12 2.86
CA THR A 37 1.52 6.53 3.27
C THR A 37 1.30 5.23 2.51
N GLN A 38 1.10 4.12 3.23
CA GLN A 38 0.83 2.83 2.62
C GLN A 38 -0.52 2.84 1.90
N LEU A 39 -0.51 2.64 0.57
CA LEU A 39 -1.72 2.65 -0.25
C LEU A 39 -2.75 1.60 0.20
N THR A 40 -2.27 0.40 0.55
CA THR A 40 -3.10 -0.78 0.84
C THR A 40 -3.49 -0.94 2.31
N ALA A 41 -3.05 -0.05 3.18
CA ALA A 41 -3.46 -0.02 4.58
C ALA A 41 -4.24 1.27 4.87
N TRP A 42 -5.14 1.18 5.84
CA TRP A 42 -5.96 2.32 6.24
C TRP A 42 -5.63 2.74 7.66
N ALA A 43 -5.60 4.05 7.92
CA ALA A 43 -5.36 4.55 9.25
C ALA A 43 -6.53 4.18 10.19
N GLU A 44 -6.22 3.71 11.39
CA GLU A 44 -7.23 3.38 12.42
C GLU A 44 -7.90 4.65 12.96
N ASP A 45 -7.12 5.74 13.08
CA ASP A 45 -7.63 7.05 13.46
C ASP A 45 -8.23 7.74 12.21
N PRO A 46 -9.54 8.00 12.18
CA PRO A 46 -10.18 8.69 11.05
C PRO A 46 -9.59 10.07 10.76
N ASP A 47 -9.09 10.78 11.79
CA ASP A 47 -8.49 12.10 11.63
C ASP A 47 -7.11 12.00 10.93
N ALA A 48 -6.47 10.84 10.94
CA ALA A 48 -5.22 10.55 10.26
C ALA A 48 -5.40 9.97 8.84
N ALA A 49 -6.62 9.61 8.43
CA ALA A 49 -6.89 8.93 7.16
C ALA A 49 -6.81 9.83 5.91
N GLY A 50 -6.64 11.13 6.06
CA GLY A 50 -6.57 12.08 4.93
C GLY A 50 -5.58 11.67 3.83
N PRO A 51 -4.33 11.33 4.14
CA PRO A 51 -3.38 10.84 3.15
C PRO A 51 -3.80 9.54 2.46
N ASN A 52 -4.50 8.62 3.17
CA ASN A 52 -5.01 7.37 2.59
C ASN A 52 -6.07 7.66 1.52
N TYR A 53 -7.03 8.55 1.82
CA TYR A 53 -8.01 9.03 0.83
C TYR A 53 -7.31 9.62 -0.40
N GLY A 54 -6.30 10.47 -0.18
CA GLY A 54 -5.56 11.11 -1.27
C GLY A 54 -4.79 10.14 -2.14
N GLY A 55 -4.05 9.20 -1.55
CA GLY A 55 -3.31 8.18 -2.28
C GLY A 55 -4.24 7.28 -3.09
N SER A 56 -5.30 6.78 -2.48
CA SER A 56 -6.31 5.93 -3.14
C SER A 56 -7.00 6.66 -4.29
N TYR A 57 -7.43 7.91 -4.08
CA TYR A 57 -8.02 8.75 -5.11
C TYR A 57 -7.06 8.94 -6.31
N LEU A 58 -5.83 9.37 -6.06
CA LEU A 58 -4.84 9.61 -7.12
C LEU A 58 -4.53 8.33 -7.89
N PHE A 59 -4.41 7.18 -7.20
CA PHE A 59 -4.19 5.90 -7.86
C PHE A 59 -5.36 5.53 -8.78
N MET A 60 -6.61 5.71 -8.35
CA MET A 60 -7.78 5.40 -9.17
C MET A 60 -7.92 6.33 -10.38
N VAL A 61 -7.63 7.62 -10.23
CA VAL A 61 -7.59 8.54 -11.38
C VAL A 61 -6.49 8.13 -12.35
N TYR A 62 -5.29 7.85 -11.86
CA TYR A 62 -4.17 7.38 -12.69
C TYR A 62 -4.51 6.10 -13.45
N PHE A 63 -5.09 5.12 -12.76
CA PHE A 63 -5.47 3.85 -13.37
C PHE A 63 -6.53 4.03 -14.47
N LEU A 64 -7.55 4.85 -14.19
CA LEU A 64 -8.58 5.21 -15.17
C LEU A 64 -7.98 5.89 -16.40
N GLU A 65 -7.12 6.89 -16.21
CA GLU A 65 -6.51 7.65 -17.32
C GLU A 65 -5.56 6.80 -18.17
N ARG A 66 -4.91 5.82 -17.54
CA ARG A 66 -3.96 4.94 -18.22
C ARG A 66 -4.66 3.81 -19.00
N PHE A 67 -5.64 3.15 -18.41
CA PHE A 67 -6.24 1.92 -18.95
C PHE A 67 -7.66 2.11 -19.48
N GLY A 68 -8.28 3.21 -19.13
CA GLY A 68 -9.64 3.53 -19.59
C GLY A 68 -10.76 2.97 -18.72
N ASP A 69 -11.95 3.49 -18.96
CA ASP A 69 -13.18 3.21 -18.21
C ASP A 69 -13.58 1.73 -18.22
N GLU A 70 -13.41 1.05 -19.36
CA GLU A 70 -13.80 -0.36 -19.49
C GLU A 70 -12.95 -1.28 -18.59
N VAL A 71 -11.65 -1.05 -18.52
CA VAL A 71 -10.73 -1.83 -17.67
C VAL A 71 -11.05 -1.59 -16.19
N LEU A 72 -11.25 -0.33 -15.80
CA LEU A 72 -11.62 0.00 -14.42
C LEU A 72 -12.96 -0.62 -14.02
N ARG A 73 -13.96 -0.63 -14.89
CA ARG A 73 -15.24 -1.31 -14.62
C ARG A 73 -15.08 -2.80 -14.38
N GLN A 74 -14.14 -3.44 -15.04
CA GLN A 74 -13.84 -4.85 -14.79
C GLN A 74 -13.18 -5.08 -13.45
N VAL A 75 -12.33 -4.17 -12.98
CA VAL A 75 -11.82 -4.21 -11.60
C VAL A 75 -12.98 -4.15 -10.61
N VAL A 76 -13.91 -3.20 -10.78
CA VAL A 76 -15.10 -3.08 -9.93
C VAL A 76 -15.99 -4.31 -9.95
N ALA A 77 -16.03 -5.04 -11.09
CA ALA A 77 -16.83 -6.25 -11.26
C ALA A 77 -16.09 -7.53 -10.85
N SER A 78 -14.80 -7.47 -10.55
CA SER A 78 -13.99 -8.61 -10.11
C SER A 78 -14.57 -9.24 -8.83
N GLN A 79 -14.32 -10.55 -8.67
CA GLN A 79 -14.62 -11.28 -7.42
C GLN A 79 -13.40 -11.37 -6.51
N ALA A 80 -12.24 -10.97 -7.03
CA ALA A 80 -11.01 -10.87 -6.25
C ALA A 80 -10.87 -9.44 -5.75
N ASP A 81 -10.48 -9.28 -4.50
CA ASP A 81 -10.40 -8.00 -3.81
C ASP A 81 -8.98 -7.40 -3.91
N GLY A 82 -8.85 -6.10 -3.76
CA GLY A 82 -7.59 -5.38 -3.68
C GLY A 82 -6.66 -5.63 -4.87
N ILE A 83 -5.38 -5.78 -4.58
CA ILE A 83 -4.34 -6.01 -5.60
C ILE A 83 -4.67 -7.21 -6.50
N ALA A 84 -5.22 -8.29 -5.94
CA ALA A 84 -5.54 -9.48 -6.70
C ALA A 84 -6.62 -9.20 -7.76
N GLY A 85 -7.58 -8.31 -7.48
CA GLY A 85 -8.59 -7.87 -8.44
C GLY A 85 -7.98 -7.10 -9.61
N PHE A 86 -7.06 -6.18 -9.33
CA PHE A 86 -6.32 -5.48 -10.39
C PHE A 86 -5.51 -6.43 -11.25
N ASP A 87 -4.70 -7.31 -10.65
CA ASP A 87 -3.86 -8.27 -11.38
C ASP A 87 -4.69 -9.22 -12.24
N GLN A 88 -5.81 -9.72 -11.72
CA GLN A 88 -6.71 -10.56 -12.51
C GLN A 88 -7.17 -9.83 -13.79
N VAL A 89 -7.63 -8.60 -13.66
CA VAL A 89 -8.11 -7.81 -14.81
C VAL A 89 -6.99 -7.46 -15.78
N LEU A 90 -5.81 -7.06 -15.27
CA LEU A 90 -4.65 -6.76 -16.11
C LEU A 90 -4.23 -7.96 -16.97
N VAL A 91 -4.29 -9.18 -16.40
CA VAL A 91 -4.03 -10.44 -17.11
C VAL A 91 -5.14 -10.75 -18.12
N GLU A 92 -6.41 -10.68 -17.73
CA GLU A 92 -7.55 -10.97 -18.60
C GLU A 92 -7.61 -10.04 -19.82
N GLN A 93 -7.27 -8.77 -19.62
CA GLN A 93 -7.18 -7.76 -20.67
C GLN A 93 -5.87 -7.82 -21.47
N LYS A 94 -4.95 -8.73 -21.10
CA LYS A 94 -3.65 -8.93 -21.78
C LYS A 94 -2.81 -7.65 -21.87
N LEU A 95 -2.82 -6.85 -20.82
CA LEU A 95 -2.11 -5.56 -20.79
C LEU A 95 -0.60 -5.71 -20.60
N GLY A 96 -0.12 -6.90 -20.19
CA GLY A 96 1.29 -7.24 -20.12
C GLY A 96 2.05 -6.53 -18.96
N VAL A 97 1.31 -6.06 -17.97
CA VAL A 97 1.83 -5.42 -16.75
C VAL A 97 1.15 -6.03 -15.53
N THR A 98 1.81 -5.96 -14.39
CA THR A 98 1.29 -6.33 -13.07
C THR A 98 0.86 -5.10 -12.29
N PHE A 99 0.19 -5.30 -11.15
CA PHE A 99 -0.12 -4.19 -10.23
C PHE A 99 1.17 -3.48 -9.77
N GLU A 100 2.23 -4.22 -9.47
CA GLU A 100 3.52 -3.65 -9.06
C GLU A 100 4.13 -2.77 -10.16
N ASP A 101 4.01 -3.16 -11.42
CA ASP A 101 4.48 -2.34 -12.56
C ASP A 101 3.68 -1.03 -12.65
N VAL A 102 2.35 -1.12 -12.48
CA VAL A 102 1.45 0.04 -12.48
C VAL A 102 1.73 0.95 -11.29
N PHE A 103 1.92 0.38 -10.11
CA PHE A 103 2.27 1.12 -8.91
C PHE A 103 3.61 1.86 -9.06
N ALA A 104 4.64 1.19 -9.56
CA ALA A 104 5.94 1.81 -9.79
C ALA A 104 5.85 2.98 -10.79
N ASP A 105 5.11 2.79 -11.89
CA ASP A 105 4.88 3.87 -12.87
C ASP A 105 4.08 5.03 -12.25
N TRP A 106 3.11 4.74 -11.39
CA TRP A 106 2.31 5.72 -10.66
C TRP A 106 3.16 6.58 -9.70
N LEU A 107 4.10 5.96 -8.99
CA LEU A 107 5.04 6.72 -8.15
C LEU A 107 5.87 7.71 -8.97
N ILE A 108 6.29 7.31 -10.17
CA ILE A 108 7.01 8.22 -11.08
C ILE A 108 6.07 9.32 -11.61
N ALA A 109 4.82 8.97 -11.93
CA ALA A 109 3.81 9.93 -12.37
C ALA A 109 3.54 11.00 -11.31
N ASN A 110 3.43 10.63 -10.05
CA ASN A 110 3.24 11.57 -8.94
C ASN A 110 4.38 12.59 -8.82
N TYR A 111 5.60 12.20 -9.18
CA TYR A 111 6.76 13.09 -9.07
C TYR A 111 6.98 13.96 -10.31
N LEU A 112 6.80 13.40 -11.49
CA LEU A 112 7.07 14.09 -12.76
C LEU A 112 5.87 14.92 -13.24
N ASP A 113 4.68 14.39 -13.08
CA ASP A 113 3.43 14.90 -13.61
C ASP A 113 3.56 15.43 -15.06
N ASP A 114 4.18 14.58 -15.90
CA ASP A 114 4.42 14.91 -17.31
C ASP A 114 3.86 13.81 -18.23
N PRO A 115 2.61 13.97 -18.71
CA PRO A 115 1.98 13.00 -19.61
C PRO A 115 2.59 12.99 -21.01
N SER A 116 3.56 13.81 -21.32
CA SER A 116 4.32 13.75 -22.59
C SER A 116 5.37 12.63 -22.59
N LEU A 117 5.72 12.10 -21.42
CA LEU A 117 6.73 11.07 -21.21
C LEU A 117 6.12 9.67 -21.15
N GLY A 118 6.89 8.68 -21.62
CA GLY A 118 6.59 7.26 -21.41
C GLY A 118 5.21 6.81 -21.92
N ASP A 119 4.77 7.24 -23.10
CA ASP A 119 3.43 6.99 -23.66
C ASP A 119 2.26 7.58 -22.82
N GLY A 120 2.57 8.55 -21.98
CA GLY A 120 1.61 9.21 -21.08
C GLY A 120 1.53 8.62 -19.69
N ARG A 121 2.37 7.60 -19.36
CA ARG A 121 2.30 6.91 -18.07
C ARG A 121 2.91 7.67 -16.90
N TYR A 122 3.64 8.74 -17.14
CA TYR A 122 4.37 9.47 -16.11
C TYR A 122 3.74 10.82 -15.76
N GLY A 123 2.43 10.93 -15.84
CA GLY A 123 1.68 12.11 -15.43
C GLY A 123 0.18 11.91 -15.56
N TYR A 124 -0.55 12.93 -15.16
CA TYR A 124 -2.00 13.00 -15.25
C TYR A 124 -2.43 13.88 -16.42
N ARG A 125 -3.60 13.59 -16.99
CA ARG A 125 -4.17 14.40 -18.09
C ARG A 125 -5.25 15.36 -17.62
N GLY A 126 -5.95 14.97 -16.56
CA GLY A 126 -7.09 15.71 -16.01
C GLY A 126 -6.84 16.37 -14.66
N LEU A 127 -5.70 16.08 -14.03
CA LEU A 127 -5.31 16.66 -12.75
C LEU A 127 -4.00 17.42 -12.87
N ASP A 128 -3.84 18.46 -12.06
CA ASP A 128 -2.59 19.15 -11.76
C ASP A 128 -2.32 18.91 -10.28
N ILE A 129 -1.36 18.04 -9.98
CA ILE A 129 -1.10 17.58 -8.63
C ILE A 129 0.05 18.30 -7.97
N GLU A 130 0.01 18.44 -6.64
CA GLU A 130 1.13 18.95 -5.87
C GLU A 130 2.25 17.90 -5.88
N LYS A 131 3.48 18.34 -6.21
CA LYS A 131 4.64 17.44 -6.22
C LYS A 131 4.86 16.82 -4.84
N PRO A 132 5.13 15.50 -4.77
CA PRO A 132 5.38 14.83 -3.50
C PRO A 132 6.55 15.41 -2.73
N ALA A 133 6.43 15.41 -1.42
CA ALA A 133 7.51 15.80 -0.52
C ALA A 133 8.76 14.93 -0.75
N VAL A 134 9.92 15.56 -0.70
CA VAL A 134 11.21 14.89 -0.77
C VAL A 134 11.66 14.57 0.65
N GLU A 135 11.87 13.30 0.96
CA GLU A 135 12.33 12.84 2.28
C GLU A 135 13.75 13.32 2.59
N ALA A 136 14.65 13.27 1.59
CA ALA A 136 16.02 13.70 1.76
C ALA A 136 16.62 14.26 0.46
N THR A 137 17.49 15.25 0.62
CA THR A 137 18.28 15.82 -0.48
C THR A 137 19.76 15.68 -0.18
N TYR A 138 20.52 15.09 -1.11
CA TYR A 138 21.96 14.89 -0.96
C TYR A 138 22.74 15.58 -2.05
N ASN A 139 23.83 16.25 -1.68
CA ASN A 139 24.71 17.00 -2.59
C ASN A 139 26.21 16.76 -2.33
N GLN A 140 26.56 15.83 -1.45
CA GLN A 140 27.94 15.46 -1.13
C GLN A 140 28.12 13.95 -1.33
N TYR A 141 29.18 13.54 -2.02
CA TYR A 141 29.45 12.17 -2.39
C TYR A 141 30.93 11.79 -2.19
N PRO A 142 31.28 10.49 -1.93
CA PRO A 142 30.36 9.36 -1.86
C PRO A 142 29.44 9.41 -0.64
N LEU A 143 28.23 8.87 -0.78
CA LEU A 143 27.20 8.83 0.26
C LEU A 143 26.80 7.38 0.54
N GLN A 144 26.54 7.05 1.78
CA GLN A 144 25.80 5.88 2.20
C GLN A 144 24.67 6.33 3.13
N ALA A 145 23.45 6.00 2.79
CA ALA A 145 22.26 6.31 3.56
C ALA A 145 21.41 5.06 3.75
N ALA A 146 20.65 5.00 4.81
CA ALA A 146 19.67 3.96 5.07
C ALA A 146 18.39 4.61 5.58
N GLY A 147 17.25 4.02 5.28
CA GLY A 147 15.92 4.47 5.68
C GLY A 147 14.95 3.30 5.73
N THR A 148 13.73 3.60 6.08
CA THR A 148 12.60 2.67 6.05
C THR A 148 11.48 3.33 5.24
N VAL A 149 10.78 2.52 4.46
CA VAL A 149 9.62 2.94 3.69
C VAL A 149 8.50 1.93 3.94
N HIS A 150 7.26 2.39 4.06
CA HIS A 150 6.12 1.50 4.20
C HIS A 150 5.90 0.72 2.90
N GLN A 151 5.37 -0.49 3.03
CA GLN A 151 4.96 -1.27 1.85
C GLN A 151 3.90 -0.49 1.08
N TYR A 152 4.04 -0.40 -0.25
CA TYR A 152 3.18 0.46 -1.09
C TYR A 152 3.11 1.93 -0.64
N GLY A 153 4.15 2.42 0.01
CA GLY A 153 4.47 3.81 0.20
C GLY A 153 5.69 4.21 -0.63
N ALA A 154 6.10 5.47 -0.61
CA ALA A 154 7.27 5.95 -1.35
C ALA A 154 8.01 7.07 -0.64
N ASP A 155 9.33 6.90 -0.54
CA ASP A 155 10.25 7.97 -0.20
C ASP A 155 10.90 8.53 -1.47
N TYR A 156 10.76 9.82 -1.69
CA TYR A 156 11.44 10.53 -2.77
C TYR A 156 12.75 11.12 -2.27
N ILE A 157 13.85 10.70 -2.88
CA ILE A 157 15.19 11.15 -2.50
C ILE A 157 15.80 11.93 -3.67
N GLU A 158 16.18 13.17 -3.41
CA GLU A 158 16.81 14.02 -4.39
C GLU A 158 18.34 13.90 -4.32
N LEU A 159 18.97 13.53 -5.43
CA LEU A 159 20.41 13.50 -5.58
C LEU A 159 20.85 14.68 -6.47
N GLN A 160 21.50 15.67 -5.87
CA GLN A 160 21.97 16.85 -6.60
C GLN A 160 23.40 16.65 -7.08
N ALA A 161 23.59 16.66 -8.42
CA ALA A 161 24.91 16.63 -9.01
C ALA A 161 25.65 17.95 -8.78
N GLY A 162 26.84 17.89 -8.21
CA GLY A 162 27.79 19.01 -8.31
C GLY A 162 28.39 19.07 -9.73
N GLU A 163 28.86 20.25 -10.15
CA GLU A 163 29.47 20.48 -11.47
C GLU A 163 30.68 19.58 -11.79
N SER A 164 31.17 18.84 -10.80
CA SER A 164 32.42 18.06 -10.87
C SER A 164 32.24 16.57 -11.21
N TYR A 165 31.02 16.07 -11.38
CA TYR A 165 30.76 14.63 -11.59
C TYR A 165 30.22 14.36 -12.98
N GLU A 166 30.96 13.56 -13.77
CA GLU A 166 30.56 13.12 -15.11
C GLU A 166 29.77 11.80 -15.08
N VAL A 167 29.91 10.99 -14.03
CA VAL A 167 29.30 9.65 -13.92
C VAL A 167 28.76 9.43 -12.51
N TRP A 168 27.54 8.92 -12.45
CA TRP A 168 26.85 8.52 -11.21
C TRP A 168 26.64 7.03 -11.16
N ALA A 169 26.88 6.45 -9.99
CA ALA A 169 26.49 5.08 -9.71
C ALA A 169 25.63 5.06 -8.44
N VAL A 170 24.42 4.53 -8.54
CA VAL A 170 23.52 4.31 -7.39
C VAL A 170 23.43 2.81 -7.16
N HIS A 171 23.75 2.38 -5.94
CA HIS A 171 23.55 1.03 -5.48
C HIS A 171 22.41 1.02 -4.47
N PHE A 172 21.34 0.32 -4.78
CA PHE A 172 20.19 0.17 -3.90
C PHE A 172 20.10 -1.28 -3.40
N THR A 173 19.81 -1.46 -2.12
CA THR A 173 19.51 -2.75 -1.51
C THR A 173 18.28 -2.59 -0.64
N GLY A 174 17.18 -3.22 -1.03
CA GLY A 174 15.93 -3.27 -0.26
C GLY A 174 15.69 -4.63 0.36
N SER A 175 14.86 -4.69 1.41
CA SER A 175 14.37 -5.95 1.94
C SER A 175 13.39 -6.59 0.93
N PRO A 176 13.54 -7.87 0.57
CA PRO A 176 12.59 -8.54 -0.30
C PRO A 176 11.29 -8.95 0.42
N THR A 177 11.23 -8.77 1.73
CA THR A 177 10.09 -9.18 2.55
C THR A 177 9.78 -8.12 3.59
N VAL A 178 8.49 -7.98 3.91
CA VAL A 178 7.97 -7.13 4.97
C VAL A 178 7.47 -8.01 6.11
N ARG A 179 7.70 -7.61 7.35
CA ARG A 179 7.10 -8.27 8.52
C ARG A 179 5.64 -7.83 8.64
N LEU A 180 4.73 -8.79 8.75
CA LEU A 180 3.32 -8.51 9.01
C LEU A 180 3.09 -8.02 10.44
N VAL A 181 3.89 -8.53 11.39
CA VAL A 181 3.86 -8.14 12.79
C VAL A 181 5.29 -8.05 13.31
N ASP A 182 5.57 -7.12 14.21
CA ASP A 182 6.90 -6.94 14.81
C ASP A 182 7.13 -7.96 15.94
N ASN A 183 7.09 -9.23 15.55
CA ASN A 183 7.26 -10.35 16.44
C ASN A 183 8.03 -11.50 15.78
N GLU A 184 8.65 -12.34 16.58
CA GLU A 184 9.32 -13.57 16.14
C GLU A 184 8.78 -14.76 16.92
N ALA A 185 8.80 -15.94 16.28
CA ALA A 185 8.39 -17.17 16.91
C ALA A 185 9.20 -17.41 18.20
N HIS A 186 8.55 -17.65 19.33
CA HIS A 186 9.24 -17.95 20.60
C HIS A 186 10.13 -19.18 20.48
N SER A 187 9.74 -20.15 19.65
CA SER A 187 10.52 -21.35 19.38
C SER A 187 10.26 -21.87 17.96
N GLY A 188 11.27 -22.46 17.35
CA GLY A 188 11.19 -22.89 15.95
C GLY A 188 11.18 -21.70 14.98
N ASN A 189 10.67 -21.91 13.76
CA ASN A 189 10.70 -20.93 12.68
C ASN A 189 9.32 -20.38 12.31
N TYR A 190 8.25 -20.82 12.98
CA TYR A 190 6.87 -20.50 12.63
C TYR A 190 6.05 -20.21 13.87
N GLN A 191 5.07 -19.34 13.70
CA GLN A 191 4.02 -19.06 14.66
C GLN A 191 2.69 -19.04 13.94
N TRP A 192 1.61 -19.25 14.70
CA TRP A 192 0.26 -19.08 14.19
C TRP A 192 -0.13 -17.61 14.29
N TRP A 193 -0.75 -17.10 13.25
CA TRP A 193 -1.29 -15.76 13.20
C TRP A 193 -2.79 -15.81 12.92
N SER A 194 -3.57 -15.12 13.74
CA SER A 194 -5.03 -15.08 13.64
C SER A 194 -5.55 -14.30 12.43
N ASN A 195 -4.67 -13.63 11.71
CA ASN A 195 -5.02 -12.59 10.76
C ASN A 195 -5.54 -11.32 11.45
N ARG A 196 -5.65 -10.24 10.68
CA ARG A 196 -6.25 -8.98 11.08
C ARG A 196 -7.51 -8.78 10.23
N GLY A 197 -8.60 -8.34 10.85
CA GLY A 197 -9.85 -8.04 10.13
C GLY A 197 -10.97 -7.79 11.11
N ASP A 198 -11.85 -6.88 10.72
CA ASP A 198 -13.05 -6.56 11.48
C ASP A 198 -14.02 -7.74 11.49
N GLU A 199 -14.86 -7.83 12.54
CA GLU A 199 -15.88 -8.85 12.69
C GLU A 199 -15.37 -10.30 12.51
N SER A 200 -14.07 -10.53 12.75
CA SER A 200 -13.44 -11.83 12.57
C SER A 200 -13.46 -12.67 13.86
N ASN A 201 -13.66 -13.98 13.73
CA ASN A 201 -13.55 -14.93 14.83
C ASN A 201 -12.63 -16.08 14.42
N THR A 202 -11.40 -16.04 14.90
CA THR A 202 -10.37 -17.02 14.55
C THR A 202 -10.09 -17.95 15.72
N THR A 203 -9.91 -19.23 15.44
CA THR A 203 -9.66 -20.24 16.47
C THR A 203 -8.46 -21.11 16.11
N LEU A 204 -7.65 -21.44 17.13
CA LEU A 204 -6.63 -22.47 17.04
C LEU A 204 -7.04 -23.64 17.94
N THR A 205 -7.37 -24.76 17.31
CA THR A 205 -7.89 -25.93 18.02
C THR A 205 -6.94 -27.12 17.92
N ARG A 206 -6.69 -27.78 19.05
CA ARG A 206 -5.93 -29.03 19.11
C ARG A 206 -6.56 -29.98 20.11
N ALA A 207 -6.69 -31.25 19.74
CA ALA A 207 -7.10 -32.32 20.66
C ALA A 207 -5.90 -32.92 21.39
N PHE A 208 -6.06 -33.19 22.69
CA PHE A 208 -5.08 -33.89 23.53
C PHE A 208 -5.75 -35.10 24.15
N ASP A 209 -5.08 -36.25 24.07
CA ASP A 209 -5.47 -37.42 24.82
C ASP A 209 -4.89 -37.33 26.23
N LEU A 210 -5.75 -37.15 27.23
CA LEU A 210 -5.39 -37.03 28.64
C LEU A 210 -5.73 -38.31 29.42
N THR A 211 -6.04 -39.40 28.72
CA THR A 211 -6.41 -40.68 29.34
C THR A 211 -5.26 -41.18 30.22
N GLY A 212 -5.56 -41.48 31.47
CA GLY A 212 -4.61 -42.01 32.44
C GLY A 212 -3.66 -40.99 33.07
N LEU A 213 -3.82 -39.70 32.81
CA LEU A 213 -3.05 -38.64 33.45
C LEU A 213 -3.82 -38.05 34.64
N GLU A 214 -3.11 -37.90 35.78
CA GLU A 214 -3.65 -37.21 36.96
C GLU A 214 -3.58 -35.65 36.84
N ARG A 215 -2.67 -35.15 36.01
CA ARG A 215 -2.48 -33.73 35.82
C ARG A 215 -1.95 -33.46 34.40
N ALA A 216 -2.45 -32.40 33.80
CA ALA A 216 -1.89 -31.84 32.57
C ALA A 216 -1.75 -30.32 32.71
N THR A 217 -0.74 -29.74 32.07
CA THR A 217 -0.52 -28.31 32.02
C THR A 217 -0.25 -27.91 30.58
N LEU A 218 -1.00 -26.93 30.09
CA LEU A 218 -0.72 -26.29 28.80
C LEU A 218 0.00 -24.95 29.05
N GLN A 219 1.09 -24.74 28.35
CA GLN A 219 1.79 -23.47 28.33
C GLN A 219 1.80 -22.97 26.90
N ALA A 220 1.50 -21.70 26.71
CA ALA A 220 1.53 -21.02 25.42
C ALA A 220 2.23 -19.66 25.57
N TRP A 221 2.94 -19.26 24.53
CA TRP A 221 3.43 -17.91 24.37
C TRP A 221 2.51 -17.21 23.39
N LEU A 222 1.99 -16.05 23.80
CA LEU A 222 1.05 -15.24 23.03
C LEU A 222 1.67 -13.86 22.80
N TRP A 223 1.64 -13.40 21.58
CA TRP A 223 1.75 -12.00 21.23
C TRP A 223 0.36 -11.54 20.78
N TYR A 224 -0.04 -10.36 21.19
CA TYR A 224 -1.33 -9.82 20.81
C TYR A 224 -1.25 -8.30 20.67
N ASP A 225 -2.00 -7.81 19.72
CA ASP A 225 -2.33 -6.41 19.48
C ASP A 225 -3.82 -6.40 19.16
N ILE A 226 -4.62 -6.03 20.14
CA ILE A 226 -6.09 -6.10 20.10
C ILE A 226 -6.67 -4.80 20.63
N GLU A 227 -7.78 -4.36 20.06
CA GLU A 227 -8.45 -3.12 20.43
C GLU A 227 -9.07 -3.22 21.82
N GLU A 228 -8.73 -2.25 22.69
CA GLU A 228 -9.22 -2.24 24.07
C GLU A 228 -10.74 -2.05 24.11
N ASN A 229 -11.45 -2.91 24.85
CA ASN A 229 -12.90 -2.97 25.04
C ASN A 229 -13.71 -3.46 23.83
N TYR A 230 -13.10 -3.78 22.68
CA TYR A 230 -13.78 -4.31 21.50
C TYR A 230 -13.33 -5.72 21.17
N ASP A 231 -12.02 -5.98 21.19
CA ASP A 231 -11.47 -7.29 20.85
C ASP A 231 -11.16 -8.14 22.09
N TYR A 232 -11.31 -9.45 21.96
CA TYR A 232 -11.07 -10.38 23.07
C TYR A 232 -10.37 -11.65 22.60
N ALA A 233 -9.36 -12.10 23.39
CA ALA A 233 -8.74 -13.41 23.28
C ALA A 233 -9.13 -14.28 24.48
N TYR A 234 -9.55 -15.53 24.25
CA TYR A 234 -10.01 -16.45 25.28
C TYR A 234 -9.13 -17.70 25.38
#